data_e84e141455fb66970963cf09d8c7aa94
#
_entry.id   e84e141455fb66970963cf09d8c7aa94
#
_cell.length_a   1.000
_cell.length_b   1.000
_cell.length_c   1.000
_cell.angle_alpha   90.00
_cell.angle_beta   90.00
_cell.angle_gamma   90.00
#
_symmetry.space_group_name_H-M   'P 1'
#
loop_
_entity.id
_entity.type
_entity.pdbx_description
1 polymer ?
#
loop_
_entity_poly.entity_id
_entity_poly.type
_entity_poly.pdbx_seq_one_letter_code
_entity_poly.pdbx_strand_id
1 'polypeptide(L)'
;MNFLVVGTVRNCEKNIFKTIKCIDKGLNFANKLEYFFVESDSDDQTLKSLDKLSKKKNNFKFMSFGSLRTNIPLRTERLAICRNRCLEYLRSKENSWAEYLIVVDAFLLYHLS
;
A
#
# COMPACT_ATOMS: atom_id res chain seq x y z
N MET A 1 -2.97 -20.36 4.04
CA MET A 1 -2.87 -19.07 4.73
C MET A 1 -3.26 -17.94 3.78
N ASN A 2 -4.11 -17.04 4.27
CA ASN A 2 -4.63 -15.94 3.45
C ASN A 2 -4.15 -14.61 4.00
N PHE A 3 -3.47 -13.84 3.18
CA PHE A 3 -2.81 -12.58 3.58
C PHE A 3 -3.41 -11.39 2.87
N LEU A 4 -3.65 -10.33 3.63
CA LEU A 4 -3.91 -9.00 3.09
C LEU A 4 -2.71 -8.12 3.45
N VAL A 5 -2.11 -7.52 2.43
CA VAL A 5 -0.97 -6.61 2.59
C VAL A 5 -1.47 -5.19 2.36
N VAL A 6 -1.34 -4.35 3.35
CA VAL A 6 -1.74 -2.94 3.25
C VAL A 6 -0.53 -2.05 3.50
N GLY A 7 -0.57 -0.85 2.95
CA GLY A 7 0.50 0.10 3.18
C GLY A 7 0.10 1.51 2.81
N THR A 8 0.76 2.46 3.46
CA THR A 8 0.69 3.87 3.09
C THR A 8 1.97 4.20 2.34
N VAL A 9 1.85 4.84 1.18
CA VAL A 9 2.99 5.10 0.32
C VAL A 9 3.04 6.56 -0.12
N ARG A 10 4.27 7.05 -0.25
CA ARG A 10 4.56 8.38 -0.75
C ARG A 10 5.99 8.37 -1.31
N ASN A 11 6.17 8.91 -2.51
CA ASN A 11 7.50 9.06 -3.13
C ASN A 11 8.33 7.78 -3.12
N CYS A 12 7.72 6.67 -3.54
CA CYS A 12 8.34 5.35 -3.54
C CYS A 12 8.56 4.76 -4.95
N GLU A 13 8.56 5.59 -6.00
CA GLU A 13 8.67 5.07 -7.37
C GLU A 13 9.89 4.19 -7.60
N LYS A 14 11.01 4.49 -6.93
CA LYS A 14 12.26 3.74 -7.11
C LYS A 14 12.22 2.35 -6.52
N ASN A 15 11.42 2.14 -5.48
CA ASN A 15 11.47 0.92 -4.67
C ASN A 15 10.20 0.10 -4.69
N ILE A 16 9.07 0.66 -5.16
CA ILE A 16 7.78 -0.02 -5.02
C ILE A 16 7.74 -1.37 -5.76
N PHE A 17 8.25 -1.43 -6.98
CA PHE A 17 8.26 -2.68 -7.74
C PHE A 17 9.10 -3.75 -7.06
N LYS A 18 10.27 -3.36 -6.55
CA LYS A 18 11.16 -4.25 -5.83
C LYS A 18 10.53 -4.75 -4.54
N THR A 19 9.86 -3.86 -3.81
CA THR A 19 9.16 -4.20 -2.57
C THR A 19 8.08 -5.24 -2.83
N ILE A 20 7.23 -5.02 -3.83
CA ILE A 20 6.15 -5.95 -4.17
C ILE A 20 6.72 -7.29 -4.62
N LYS A 21 7.78 -7.27 -5.43
CA LYS A 21 8.43 -8.49 -5.89
C LYS A 21 8.99 -9.30 -4.72
N CYS A 22 9.59 -8.64 -3.74
CA CYS A 22 10.11 -9.30 -2.55
C CYS A 22 8.98 -9.93 -1.72
N ILE A 23 7.86 -9.24 -1.56
CA ILE A 23 6.72 -9.76 -0.83
C ILE A 23 6.11 -10.96 -1.56
N ASP A 24 5.91 -10.86 -2.87
CA ASP A 24 5.40 -11.96 -3.68
C ASP A 24 6.27 -13.21 -3.52
N LYS A 25 7.59 -13.01 -3.54
CA LYS A 25 8.54 -14.12 -3.42
C LYS A 25 8.49 -14.72 -2.00
N GLY A 26 8.45 -13.87 -0.98
CA GLY A 26 8.42 -14.31 0.42
C GLY A 26 7.13 -15.00 0.81
N LEU A 27 6.01 -14.63 0.19
CA LEU A 27 4.69 -15.17 0.49
C LEU A 27 4.15 -16.08 -0.62
N ASN A 28 5.03 -16.68 -1.41
CA ASN A 28 4.62 -17.53 -2.53
C ASN A 28 3.86 -18.80 -2.08
N PHE A 29 3.94 -19.15 -0.80
CA PHE A 29 3.21 -20.27 -0.21
C PHE A 29 1.76 -19.94 0.14
N ALA A 30 1.37 -18.67 0.06
CA ALA A 30 0.04 -18.23 0.46
C ALA A 30 -1.05 -18.80 -0.47
N ASN A 31 -2.18 -19.18 0.12
CA ASN A 31 -3.36 -19.58 -0.64
C ASN A 31 -3.99 -18.39 -1.32
N LYS A 32 -4.04 -17.27 -0.61
CA LYS A 32 -4.55 -16.00 -1.14
C LYS A 32 -3.68 -14.87 -0.64
N LEU A 33 -3.30 -13.98 -1.55
CA LEU A 33 -2.49 -12.79 -1.26
C LEU A 33 -3.06 -11.63 -2.05
N GLU A 34 -3.48 -10.59 -1.34
CA GLU A 34 -3.96 -9.36 -1.98
C GLU A 34 -3.31 -8.15 -1.35
N TYR A 35 -3.22 -7.09 -2.14
CA TYR A 35 -2.59 -5.83 -1.76
C TYR A 35 -3.60 -4.69 -1.80
N PHE A 36 -3.52 -3.80 -0.83
CA PHE A 36 -4.23 -2.53 -0.85
C PHE A 36 -3.34 -1.42 -0.33
N PHE A 37 -2.95 -0.50 -1.19
CA PHE A 37 -2.07 0.61 -0.85
C PHE A 37 -2.82 1.93 -0.94
N VAL A 38 -2.51 2.84 -0.02
CA VAL A 38 -3.07 4.19 0.02
C VAL A 38 -1.93 5.19 -0.17
N GLU A 39 -2.06 6.03 -1.20
CA GLU A 39 -1.06 7.02 -1.55
C GLU A 39 -1.57 8.42 -1.24
N SER A 40 -0.66 9.32 -0.87
CA SER A 40 -0.91 10.76 -0.84
C SER A 40 0.37 11.53 -1.08
N ASP A 41 0.23 12.70 -1.66
CA ASP A 41 1.28 13.73 -1.71
C ASP A 41 2.59 13.32 -2.38
N SER A 42 2.57 12.38 -3.29
CA SER A 42 3.77 12.01 -4.05
C SER A 42 4.13 13.10 -5.07
N ASP A 43 5.41 13.44 -5.11
CA ASP A 43 5.96 14.39 -6.07
C ASP A 43 6.66 13.69 -7.24
N ASP A 44 6.85 12.38 -7.14
CA ASP A 44 7.50 11.56 -8.17
C ASP A 44 6.45 10.78 -8.98
N GLN A 45 6.86 9.72 -9.66
CA GLN A 45 5.99 8.88 -10.48
C GLN A 45 5.34 7.72 -9.72
N THR A 46 5.20 7.83 -8.40
CA THR A 46 4.60 6.78 -7.57
C THR A 46 3.22 6.39 -8.07
N LEU A 47 2.34 7.35 -8.38
CA LEU A 47 1.00 7.05 -8.87
C LEU A 47 1.03 6.23 -10.17
N LYS A 48 1.95 6.57 -11.06
CA LYS A 48 2.14 5.84 -12.31
C LYS A 48 2.58 4.40 -12.05
N SER A 49 3.47 4.23 -11.08
CA SER A 49 3.95 2.90 -10.68
C SER A 49 2.83 2.05 -10.08
N LEU A 50 2.01 2.64 -9.22
CA LEU A 50 0.87 1.96 -8.61
C LEU A 50 -0.15 1.56 -9.68
N ASP A 51 -0.40 2.43 -10.64
CA ASP A 51 -1.31 2.13 -11.74
C ASP A 51 -0.80 0.96 -12.59
N LYS A 52 0.49 0.93 -12.89
CA LYS A 52 1.10 -0.21 -13.59
C LYS A 52 0.94 -1.51 -12.83
N LEU A 53 1.17 -1.48 -11.52
CA LEU A 53 1.01 -2.67 -10.67
C LEU A 53 -0.44 -3.16 -10.69
N SER A 54 -1.40 -2.25 -10.59
CA SER A 54 -2.82 -2.63 -10.59
C SER A 54 -3.27 -3.25 -11.91
N LYS A 55 -2.65 -2.83 -13.00
CA LYS A 55 -2.96 -3.40 -14.34
C LYS A 55 -2.28 -4.73 -14.59
N LYS A 56 -1.08 -4.93 -14.04
CA LYS A 56 -0.33 -6.18 -14.21
C LYS A 56 -0.76 -7.28 -13.24
N LYS A 57 -1.27 -6.91 -12.06
CA LYS A 57 -1.60 -7.85 -10.99
C LYS A 57 -3.07 -7.67 -10.61
N ASN A 58 -3.87 -8.70 -10.82
CA ASN A 58 -5.29 -8.66 -10.43
C ASN A 58 -5.50 -8.66 -8.92
N ASN A 59 -4.46 -8.94 -8.13
CA ASN A 59 -4.51 -8.91 -6.68
C ASN A 59 -3.96 -7.62 -6.08
N PHE A 60 -3.73 -6.59 -6.89
CA PHE A 60 -3.18 -5.31 -6.42
C PHE A 60 -4.19 -4.19 -6.62
N LYS A 61 -4.58 -3.55 -5.53
CA LYS A 61 -5.46 -2.38 -5.54
C LYS A 61 -4.80 -1.23 -4.80
N PHE A 62 -5.13 -0.02 -5.20
CA PHE A 62 -4.66 1.17 -4.52
C PHE A 62 -5.68 2.30 -4.65
N MET A 63 -5.54 3.28 -3.77
CA MET A 63 -6.25 4.56 -3.91
C MET A 63 -5.30 5.71 -3.59
N SER A 64 -5.66 6.88 -4.05
CA SER A 64 -4.90 8.10 -3.78
C SER A 64 -5.81 9.17 -3.22
N PHE A 65 -5.34 9.84 -2.18
CA PHE A 65 -5.96 11.04 -1.65
C PHE A 65 -5.47 12.31 -2.36
N GLY A 66 -4.52 12.17 -3.29
CA GLY A 66 -3.95 13.31 -3.99
C GLY A 66 -3.15 14.20 -3.06
N SER A 67 -3.37 15.50 -3.14
CA SER A 67 -2.65 16.49 -2.33
C SER A 67 -3.40 16.77 -1.03
N LEU A 68 -3.13 15.99 0.00
CA LEU A 68 -3.68 16.24 1.35
C LEU A 68 -3.01 17.44 2.00
N ARG A 69 -1.74 17.69 1.71
CA ARG A 69 -0.97 18.77 2.34
C ARG A 69 -1.54 20.17 2.07
N THR A 70 -2.34 20.31 1.03
CA THR A 70 -2.99 21.60 0.72
C THR A 70 -3.91 22.05 1.85
N ASN A 71 -4.65 21.12 2.44
CA ASN A 71 -5.61 21.41 3.51
C ASN A 71 -5.16 20.87 4.87
N ILE A 72 -4.23 19.91 4.90
CA ILE A 72 -3.75 19.26 6.11
C ILE A 72 -2.23 19.33 6.13
N PRO A 73 -1.68 20.42 6.74
CA PRO A 73 -0.23 20.64 6.69
C PRO A 73 0.60 19.67 7.53
N LEU A 74 0.04 19.11 8.62
CA LEU A 74 0.79 18.20 9.48
C LEU A 74 0.89 16.81 8.88
N ARG A 75 2.15 16.36 8.69
CA ARG A 75 2.43 15.05 8.14
C ARG A 75 1.81 13.91 8.94
N THR A 76 1.84 14.01 10.27
CA THR A 76 1.29 12.99 11.15
C THR A 76 -0.22 12.82 10.95
N GLU A 77 -0.93 13.92 10.71
CA GLU A 77 -2.36 13.87 10.41
C GLU A 77 -2.64 13.22 9.06
N ARG A 78 -1.83 13.53 8.05
CA ARG A 78 -1.96 12.91 6.73
C ARG A 78 -1.72 11.40 6.80
N LEU A 79 -0.69 10.98 7.54
CA LEU A 79 -0.41 9.56 7.74
C LEU A 79 -1.56 8.85 8.46
N ALA A 80 -2.15 9.50 9.47
CA ALA A 80 -3.29 8.95 10.19
C ALA A 80 -4.49 8.73 9.26
N ILE A 81 -4.76 9.68 8.38
CA ILE A 81 -5.84 9.56 7.39
C ILE A 81 -5.61 8.35 6.49
N CYS A 82 -4.40 8.20 5.97
CA CYS A 82 -4.06 7.09 5.08
C CYS A 82 -4.14 5.74 5.81
N ARG A 83 -3.64 5.66 7.04
CA ARG A 83 -3.70 4.45 7.86
C ARG A 83 -5.13 4.07 8.20
N ASN A 84 -5.96 5.05 8.54
CA ASN A 84 -7.37 4.82 8.83
C ASN A 84 -8.10 4.25 7.61
N ARG A 85 -7.75 4.71 6.41
CA ARG A 85 -8.31 4.16 5.18
C ARG A 85 -7.92 2.68 5.00
N CYS A 86 -6.67 2.33 5.32
CA CYS A 86 -6.23 0.94 5.30
C CYS A 86 -7.05 0.07 6.28
N LEU A 87 -7.30 0.60 7.48
CA LEU A 87 -8.10 -0.10 8.49
C LEU A 87 -9.56 -0.29 8.05
N GLU A 88 -10.14 0.74 7.45
CA GLU A 88 -11.49 0.64 6.89
C GLU A 88 -11.59 -0.47 5.84
N TYR A 89 -10.59 -0.54 4.97
CA TYR A 89 -10.52 -1.58 3.95
C TYR A 89 -10.45 -2.96 4.58
N LEU A 90 -9.58 -3.13 5.57
CA LEU A 90 -9.43 -4.40 6.28
C LEU A 90 -10.74 -4.83 6.95
N ARG A 91 -11.46 -3.89 7.54
CA ARG A 91 -12.72 -4.17 8.27
C ARG A 91 -13.92 -4.36 7.35
N SER A 92 -13.77 -4.14 6.06
CA SER A 92 -14.83 -4.36 5.10
C SER A 92 -15.19 -5.85 5.05
N LYS A 93 -16.49 -6.14 4.90
CA LYS A 93 -16.99 -7.51 4.77
C LYS A 93 -16.36 -8.23 3.58
N GLU A 94 -16.04 -7.50 2.52
CA GLU A 94 -15.39 -8.04 1.33
C GLU A 94 -14.02 -8.65 1.64
N ASN A 95 -13.39 -8.23 2.74
CA ASN A 95 -12.06 -8.66 3.13
C ASN A 95 -12.06 -9.58 4.34
N SER A 96 -13.21 -10.14 4.71
CA SER A 96 -13.33 -11.10 5.82
C SER A 96 -12.55 -12.40 5.58
N TRP A 97 -12.14 -12.65 4.36
CA TRP A 97 -11.33 -13.81 3.99
C TRP A 97 -9.91 -13.74 4.55
N ALA A 98 -9.42 -12.54 4.89
CA ALA A 98 -8.04 -12.33 5.35
C ALA A 98 -7.85 -12.91 6.75
N GLU A 99 -6.87 -13.80 6.88
CA GLU A 99 -6.48 -14.39 8.17
C GLU A 99 -5.33 -13.61 8.81
N TYR A 100 -4.44 -13.06 7.97
CA TYR A 100 -3.24 -12.33 8.41
C TYR A 100 -3.17 -10.99 7.71
N LEU A 101 -2.80 -9.98 8.47
CA LEU A 101 -2.57 -8.63 7.97
C LEU A 101 -1.08 -8.34 8.02
N ILE A 102 -0.53 -7.92 6.89
CA ILE A 102 0.84 -7.41 6.82
C ILE A 102 0.77 -5.92 6.50
N VAL A 103 1.36 -5.12 7.37
CA VAL A 103 1.43 -3.66 7.17
C VAL A 103 2.81 -3.33 6.64
N VAL A 104 2.85 -2.73 5.46
CA VAL A 104 4.09 -2.35 4.80
C VAL A 104 4.22 -0.84 4.85
N ASP A 105 5.35 -0.37 5.31
CA ASP A 105 5.75 1.02 5.15
C ASP A 105 6.89 1.03 4.14
N ALA A 106 6.58 1.32 2.88
CA ALA A 106 7.57 1.33 1.81
C ALA A 106 8.65 2.38 2.06
N PHE A 107 8.30 3.46 2.75
CA PHE A 107 9.24 4.49 3.14
C PHE A 107 10.23 3.97 4.18
N LEU A 108 9.73 3.22 5.16
CA LEU A 108 10.58 2.60 6.18
C LEU A 108 11.55 1.57 5.57
N LEU A 109 11.07 0.74 4.66
CA LEU A 109 11.91 -0.23 3.94
C LEU A 109 13.03 0.46 3.17
N TYR A 110 12.73 1.62 2.59
CA TYR A 110 13.74 2.43 1.89
C TYR A 110 14.88 2.81 2.83
N HIS A 111 14.57 3.21 4.05
CA HIS A 111 15.57 3.62 5.04
C HIS A 111 16.37 2.45 5.61
N LEU A 112 15.78 1.27 5.67
CA LEU A 112 16.45 0.08 6.21
C LEU A 112 17.34 -0.60 5.17
N SER A 113 17.08 -0.35 3.91
CA SER A 113 17.84 -0.98 2.83
C SER A 113 19.11 -0.23 2.50
#